data_288b77c08c15d69dafad93667a6cc1a4
#
_entry.id   288b77c08c15d69dafad93667a6cc1a4
#
_cell.length_a   1.000
_cell.length_b   1.000
_cell.length_c   1.000
_cell.angle_alpha   90.00
_cell.angle_beta   90.00
_cell.angle_gamma   90.00
#
_symmetry.space_group_name_H-M   'P 1'
#
loop_
_entity.id
_entity.type
_entity.pdbx_description
1 polymer ?
#
loop_
_entity_poly.entity_id
_entity_poly.type
_entity_poly.pdbx_seq_one_letter_code
_entity_poly.pdbx_strand_id
1 'polypeptide(L)'
;MNNLKEFNEKQIAKMIKENRASVADVVDSGICPTCFDKRNDHILYGDNKDKMLYEDDKFECFLVGNPRAVGHTAISTKKHFKDMMEIDDETCKDIFLLAKKVMIVLKKVYNSESVYLCTMCDGPMNHFHIQLIPRYSFENRGSKNFVKPRMKYIEDKEKIQEIRKLLENN
;
A
#
# COMPACT_ATOMS: atom_id res chain seq x y z
N MET A 1 20.35 -17.82 3.45
CA MET A 1 19.11 -17.84 2.64
C MET A 1 18.53 -19.23 2.72
N ASN A 2 17.36 -19.38 3.30
CA ASN A 2 16.68 -20.67 3.33
C ASN A 2 16.03 -20.90 1.97
N ASN A 3 16.30 -22.04 1.34
CA ASN A 3 15.60 -22.40 0.11
C ASN A 3 14.18 -22.89 0.49
N LEU A 4 13.22 -21.98 0.52
CA LEU A 4 11.84 -22.28 0.91
C LEU A 4 11.01 -22.93 -0.22
N LYS A 5 11.58 -23.17 -1.39
CA LYS A 5 10.86 -23.76 -2.55
C LYS A 5 10.29 -25.16 -2.29
N GLU A 6 10.85 -25.87 -1.31
CA GLU A 6 10.41 -27.20 -0.92
C GLU A 6 9.28 -27.20 0.14
N PHE A 7 8.98 -26.04 0.71
CA PHE A 7 7.99 -25.89 1.76
C PHE A 7 6.66 -25.36 1.21
N ASN A 8 5.56 -25.91 1.70
CA ASN A 8 4.25 -25.35 1.40
C ASN A 8 4.01 -24.03 2.18
N GLU A 9 3.00 -23.29 1.76
CA GLU A 9 2.70 -21.96 2.32
C GLU A 9 2.44 -21.98 3.85
N LYS A 10 1.79 -23.01 4.38
CA LYS A 10 1.55 -23.16 5.82
C LYS A 10 2.83 -23.38 6.62
N GLN A 11 3.77 -24.13 6.04
CA GLN A 11 5.08 -24.35 6.66
C GLN A 11 5.90 -23.07 6.68
N ILE A 12 5.89 -22.31 5.56
CA ILE A 12 6.53 -21.00 5.48
C ILE A 12 5.94 -20.03 6.51
N ALA A 13 4.61 -19.97 6.63
CA ALA A 13 3.94 -19.14 7.63
C ALA A 13 4.34 -19.49 9.07
N LYS A 14 4.48 -20.79 9.39
CA LYS A 14 5.00 -21.22 10.68
C LYS A 14 6.44 -20.76 10.90
N MET A 15 7.32 -20.90 9.90
CA MET A 15 8.70 -20.46 9.99
C MET A 15 8.82 -18.95 10.23
N ILE A 16 7.96 -18.15 9.61
CA ILE A 16 7.90 -16.69 9.84
C ILE A 16 7.50 -16.39 11.29
N LYS A 17 6.44 -17.03 11.80
CA LYS A 17 6.00 -16.88 13.21
C LYS A 17 7.10 -17.26 14.21
N GLU A 18 7.97 -18.18 13.85
CA GLU A 18 9.11 -18.62 14.65
C GLU A 18 10.41 -17.81 14.37
N ASN A 19 10.35 -16.72 13.62
CA ASN A 19 11.50 -15.90 13.19
C ASN A 19 12.60 -16.70 12.46
N ARG A 20 12.23 -17.76 11.75
CA ARG A 20 13.14 -18.61 10.95
C ARG A 20 13.09 -18.31 9.46
N ALA A 21 12.17 -17.47 9.03
CA ALA A 21 12.04 -16.99 7.65
C ALA A 21 11.60 -15.52 7.65
N SER A 22 11.88 -14.84 6.55
CA SER A 22 11.64 -13.41 6.33
C SER A 22 10.78 -13.16 5.09
N VAL A 23 10.40 -11.91 4.85
CA VAL A 23 9.76 -11.46 3.60
C VAL A 23 10.63 -11.80 2.37
N ALA A 24 11.96 -11.64 2.49
CA ALA A 24 12.88 -11.97 1.40
C ALA A 24 12.81 -13.45 1.03
N ASP A 25 12.74 -14.34 2.01
CA ASP A 25 12.61 -15.78 1.75
C ASP A 25 11.27 -16.13 1.05
N VAL A 26 10.18 -15.43 1.37
CA VAL A 26 8.89 -15.57 0.67
C VAL A 26 9.02 -15.16 -0.80
N VAL A 27 9.66 -14.01 -1.06
CA VAL A 27 9.93 -13.51 -2.43
C VAL A 27 10.81 -14.50 -3.21
N ASP A 28 11.88 -15.00 -2.61
CA ASP A 28 12.81 -15.95 -3.24
C ASP A 28 12.13 -17.30 -3.57
N SER A 29 11.04 -17.63 -2.87
CA SER A 29 10.20 -18.80 -3.16
C SER A 29 9.23 -18.58 -4.33
N GLY A 30 9.22 -17.39 -4.93
CA GLY A 30 8.31 -17.03 -6.02
C GLY A 30 6.88 -16.72 -5.57
N ILE A 31 6.68 -16.42 -4.29
CA ILE A 31 5.38 -16.11 -3.70
C ILE A 31 5.26 -14.60 -3.54
N CYS A 32 4.13 -14.01 -3.99
CA CYS A 32 3.84 -12.61 -3.73
C CYS A 32 3.62 -12.38 -2.22
N PRO A 33 4.46 -11.56 -1.56
CA PRO A 33 4.37 -11.38 -0.11
C PRO A 33 3.06 -10.73 0.34
N THR A 34 2.47 -9.84 -0.45
CA THR A 34 1.16 -9.25 -0.15
C THR A 34 0.05 -10.29 -0.17
N CYS A 35 0.03 -11.15 -1.20
CA CYS A 35 -0.95 -12.24 -1.27
C CYS A 35 -0.74 -13.28 -0.17
N PHE A 36 0.51 -13.58 0.14
CA PHE A 36 0.87 -14.48 1.24
C PHE A 36 0.39 -13.93 2.59
N ASP A 37 0.66 -12.66 2.84
CA ASP A 37 0.28 -11.98 4.08
C ASP A 37 -1.24 -12.02 4.32
N LYS A 38 -2.02 -11.68 3.27
CA LYS A 38 -3.49 -11.72 3.31
C LYS A 38 -4.06 -13.12 3.64
N ARG A 39 -3.44 -14.18 3.11
CA ARG A 39 -3.87 -15.57 3.36
C ARG A 39 -3.38 -16.15 4.69
N ASN A 40 -2.46 -15.48 5.36
CA ASN A 40 -1.81 -15.97 6.59
C ASN A 40 -1.94 -14.98 7.76
N ASP A 41 -3.12 -14.41 7.95
CA ASP A 41 -3.47 -13.55 9.11
C ASP A 41 -2.52 -12.35 9.29
N HIS A 42 -2.06 -11.77 8.19
CA HIS A 42 -1.20 -10.57 8.17
C HIS A 42 0.10 -10.68 8.99
N ILE A 43 0.73 -11.87 8.95
CA ILE A 43 1.93 -12.17 9.75
C ILE A 43 3.20 -11.45 9.29
N LEU A 44 3.23 -10.90 8.05
CA LEU A 44 4.38 -10.17 7.50
C LEU A 44 4.32 -8.67 7.80
N TYR A 45 3.15 -8.07 7.64
CA TYR A 45 2.98 -6.62 7.64
C TYR A 45 2.08 -6.11 8.77
N GLY A 46 1.43 -7.02 9.47
CA GLY A 46 0.40 -6.69 10.46
C GLY A 46 -0.93 -6.28 9.82
N ASP A 47 -1.96 -6.23 10.62
CA ASP A 47 -3.29 -5.79 10.21
C ASP A 47 -3.29 -4.26 9.97
N ASN A 48 -3.83 -3.84 8.83
CA ASN A 48 -3.94 -2.43 8.46
C ASN A 48 -5.30 -1.81 8.82
N LYS A 49 -6.14 -2.46 9.61
CA LYS A 49 -7.51 -1.98 9.93
C LYS A 49 -7.54 -0.55 10.44
N ASP A 50 -6.62 -0.21 11.34
CA ASP A 50 -6.54 1.15 11.90
C ASP A 50 -6.14 2.21 10.87
N LYS A 51 -5.46 1.81 9.79
CA LYS A 51 -4.97 2.67 8.71
C LYS A 51 -5.86 2.63 7.48
N MET A 52 -6.85 1.72 7.43
CA MET A 52 -7.75 1.58 6.29
C MET A 52 -8.60 2.85 6.14
N LEU A 53 -8.62 3.41 4.93
CA LEU A 53 -9.38 4.59 4.58
C LEU A 53 -10.64 4.25 3.77
N TYR A 54 -10.53 3.27 2.88
CA TYR A 54 -11.59 2.79 2.02
C TYR A 54 -11.32 1.36 1.59
N GLU A 55 -12.37 0.58 1.42
CA GLU A 55 -12.32 -0.79 0.93
C GLU A 55 -13.58 -1.10 0.13
N ASP A 56 -13.42 -1.78 -1.01
CA ASP A 56 -14.51 -2.36 -1.80
C ASP A 56 -14.14 -3.78 -2.26
N ASP A 57 -14.85 -4.33 -3.24
CA ASP A 57 -14.60 -5.65 -3.81
C ASP A 57 -13.31 -5.72 -4.64
N LYS A 58 -12.83 -4.59 -5.19
CA LYS A 58 -11.64 -4.50 -6.05
C LYS A 58 -10.40 -3.96 -5.36
N PHE A 59 -10.53 -3.03 -4.41
CA PHE A 59 -9.44 -2.23 -3.88
C PHE A 59 -9.41 -2.15 -2.35
N GLU A 60 -8.21 -1.92 -1.84
CA GLU A 60 -7.92 -1.49 -0.47
C GLU A 60 -7.15 -0.18 -0.52
N CYS A 61 -7.61 0.84 0.21
CA CYS A 61 -6.95 2.13 0.32
C CYS A 61 -6.57 2.38 1.79
N PHE A 62 -5.29 2.57 2.08
CA PHE A 62 -4.79 2.68 3.46
C PHE A 62 -3.59 3.62 3.58
N LEU A 63 -3.39 4.17 4.78
CA LEU A 63 -2.18 4.92 5.11
C LEU A 63 -0.98 4.01 5.22
N VAL A 64 0.13 4.40 4.61
CA VAL A 64 1.37 3.62 4.57
C VAL A 64 2.06 3.62 5.95
N GLY A 65 2.43 2.45 6.47
CA GLY A 65 3.04 2.28 7.79
C GLY A 65 4.44 2.89 7.93
N ASN A 66 5.23 2.96 6.83
CA ASN A 66 6.49 3.68 6.75
C ASN A 66 6.38 4.76 5.68
N PRO A 67 5.70 5.89 5.96
CA PRO A 67 5.35 6.88 4.96
C PRO A 67 6.57 7.71 4.50
N ARG A 68 6.47 8.29 3.29
CA ARG A 68 7.41 9.31 2.79
C ARG A 68 6.96 10.73 3.12
N ALA A 69 5.71 10.90 3.49
CA ALA A 69 5.11 12.15 3.93
C ALA A 69 3.91 11.84 4.84
N VAL A 70 3.49 12.77 5.66
CA VAL A 70 2.22 12.66 6.40
C VAL A 70 1.08 12.50 5.38
N GLY A 71 0.15 11.59 5.62
CA GLY A 71 -0.93 11.28 4.68
C GLY A 71 -0.52 10.45 3.46
N HIS A 72 0.71 9.90 3.41
CA HIS A 72 1.10 8.97 2.35
C HIS A 72 0.17 7.75 2.35
N THR A 73 -0.54 7.57 1.25
CA THR A 73 -1.60 6.58 1.09
C THR A 73 -1.24 5.62 -0.05
N ALA A 74 -1.61 4.36 0.09
CA ALA A 74 -1.54 3.38 -0.98
C ALA A 74 -2.95 2.91 -1.35
N ILE A 75 -3.19 2.64 -2.63
CA ILE A 75 -4.35 1.93 -3.15
C ILE A 75 -3.84 0.65 -3.80
N SER A 76 -4.21 -0.49 -3.26
CA SER A 76 -3.79 -1.82 -3.70
C SER A 76 -4.98 -2.57 -4.29
N THR A 77 -4.76 -3.33 -5.35
CA THR A 77 -5.78 -4.24 -5.87
C THR A 77 -5.97 -5.42 -4.91
N LYS A 78 -7.20 -5.92 -4.77
CA LYS A 78 -7.44 -7.18 -4.04
C LYS A 78 -7.02 -8.40 -4.84
N LYS A 79 -7.33 -8.39 -6.14
CA LYS A 79 -6.83 -9.38 -7.10
C LYS A 79 -5.33 -9.16 -7.32
N HIS A 80 -4.57 -10.25 -7.42
CA HIS A 80 -3.15 -10.16 -7.73
C HIS A 80 -2.93 -9.73 -9.17
N PHE A 81 -2.17 -8.67 -9.34
CA PHE A 81 -1.51 -8.25 -10.57
C PHE A 81 -0.07 -7.87 -10.21
N LYS A 82 0.85 -8.14 -11.08
CA LYS A 82 2.26 -7.83 -10.83
C LYS A 82 2.53 -6.33 -10.96
N ASP A 83 1.98 -5.73 -12.00
CA ASP A 83 2.17 -4.32 -12.30
C ASP A 83 0.98 -3.78 -13.12
N MET A 84 1.08 -2.51 -13.53
CA MET A 84 0.05 -1.83 -14.29
C MET A 84 -0.20 -2.43 -15.69
N MET A 85 0.76 -3.14 -16.26
CA MET A 85 0.63 -3.72 -17.59
C MET A 85 -0.23 -4.99 -17.59
N GLU A 86 -0.44 -5.61 -16.42
CA GLU A 86 -1.27 -6.80 -16.27
C GLU A 86 -2.73 -6.52 -15.93
N ILE A 87 -3.06 -5.31 -15.46
CA ILE A 87 -4.45 -4.98 -15.11
C ILE A 87 -5.29 -4.79 -16.37
N ASP A 88 -6.55 -5.18 -16.30
CA ASP A 88 -7.52 -4.91 -17.35
C ASP A 88 -7.95 -3.42 -17.36
N ASP A 89 -8.50 -2.97 -18.49
CA ASP A 89 -8.88 -1.56 -18.70
C ASP A 89 -9.92 -1.08 -17.69
N GLU A 90 -10.84 -1.94 -17.27
CA GLU A 90 -11.84 -1.59 -16.25
C GLU A 90 -11.21 -1.35 -14.90
N THR A 91 -10.35 -2.27 -14.45
CA THR A 91 -9.58 -2.10 -13.20
C THR A 91 -8.69 -0.86 -13.27
N CYS A 92 -8.06 -0.60 -14.43
CA CYS A 92 -7.26 0.61 -14.65
C CYS A 92 -8.11 1.87 -14.47
N LYS A 93 -9.26 1.95 -15.12
CA LYS A 93 -10.20 3.07 -14.99
C LYS A 93 -10.63 3.27 -13.53
N ASP A 94 -11.04 2.21 -12.88
CA ASP A 94 -11.60 2.27 -11.53
C ASP A 94 -10.58 2.71 -10.49
N ILE A 95 -9.34 2.20 -10.54
CA ILE A 95 -8.29 2.61 -9.60
C ILE A 95 -7.91 4.09 -9.79
N PHE A 96 -7.91 4.62 -11.02
CA PHE A 96 -7.64 6.04 -11.25
C PHE A 96 -8.80 6.94 -10.82
N LEU A 97 -10.05 6.49 -10.95
CA LEU A 97 -11.21 7.22 -10.41
C LEU A 97 -11.17 7.26 -8.89
N LEU A 98 -10.85 6.13 -8.24
CA LEU A 98 -10.65 6.09 -6.79
C LEU A 98 -9.47 6.97 -6.36
N ALA A 99 -8.34 6.90 -7.07
CA ALA A 99 -7.18 7.75 -6.77
C ALA A 99 -7.52 9.23 -6.82
N LYS A 100 -8.27 9.67 -7.84
CA LYS A 100 -8.74 11.06 -7.95
C LYS A 100 -9.55 11.49 -6.72
N LYS A 101 -10.51 10.67 -6.27
CA LYS A 101 -11.33 10.94 -5.07
C LYS A 101 -10.42 11.04 -3.82
N VAL A 102 -9.54 10.07 -3.62
CA VAL A 102 -8.63 10.03 -2.48
C VAL A 102 -7.69 11.24 -2.49
N MET A 103 -7.12 11.62 -3.64
CA MET A 103 -6.23 12.80 -3.75
C MET A 103 -6.94 14.10 -3.34
N ILE A 104 -8.19 14.29 -3.75
CA ILE A 104 -9.00 15.46 -3.36
C ILE A 104 -9.18 15.51 -1.84
N VAL A 105 -9.54 14.37 -1.24
CA VAL A 105 -9.76 14.24 0.20
C VAL A 105 -8.45 14.46 0.97
N LEU A 106 -7.36 13.82 0.56
CA LEU A 106 -6.04 13.99 1.19
C LEU A 106 -5.57 15.45 1.16
N LYS A 107 -5.74 16.11 0.00
CA LYS A 107 -5.38 17.51 -0.15
C LYS A 107 -6.15 18.40 0.84
N LYS A 108 -7.44 18.13 1.03
CA LYS A 108 -8.31 18.86 1.95
C LYS A 108 -7.93 18.61 3.40
N VAL A 109 -7.88 17.35 3.83
CA VAL A 109 -7.71 16.95 5.24
C VAL A 109 -6.33 17.26 5.76
N TYR A 110 -5.28 17.06 4.93
CA TYR A 110 -3.90 17.34 5.32
C TYR A 110 -3.42 18.75 4.94
N ASN A 111 -4.26 19.56 4.29
CA ASN A 111 -3.88 20.89 3.78
C ASN A 111 -2.59 20.83 2.94
N SER A 112 -2.45 19.82 2.10
CA SER A 112 -1.29 19.67 1.22
C SER A 112 -1.41 20.54 -0.02
N GLU A 113 -0.29 21.05 -0.54
CA GLU A 113 -0.28 21.87 -1.76
C GLU A 113 -0.59 21.04 -3.00
N SER A 114 -0.08 19.81 -3.04
CA SER A 114 -0.34 18.83 -4.09
C SER A 114 -0.26 17.41 -3.56
N VAL A 115 -0.74 16.45 -4.35
CA VAL A 115 -0.57 15.02 -4.09
C VAL A 115 0.03 14.41 -5.35
N TYR A 116 1.19 13.77 -5.21
CA TYR A 116 1.80 13.00 -6.30
C TYR A 116 1.21 11.60 -6.36
N LEU A 117 1.02 11.10 -7.56
CA LEU A 117 0.64 9.72 -7.83
C LEU A 117 1.80 9.01 -8.52
N CYS A 118 2.17 7.83 -8.02
CA CYS A 118 3.17 6.97 -8.65
C CYS A 118 2.88 5.50 -8.38
N THR A 119 3.44 4.63 -9.23
CA THR A 119 3.56 3.20 -8.98
C THR A 119 5.02 2.81 -9.06
N MET A 120 5.47 1.94 -8.16
CA MET A 120 6.86 1.45 -8.07
C MET A 120 6.81 -0.07 -7.87
N CYS A 121 6.64 -0.79 -8.98
CA CYS A 121 6.59 -2.25 -9.03
C CYS A 121 7.90 -2.75 -9.66
N ASP A 122 8.99 -2.66 -8.92
CA ASP A 122 10.37 -2.91 -9.38
C ASP A 122 11.01 -4.19 -8.78
N GLY A 123 10.32 -4.86 -7.89
CA GLY A 123 10.79 -6.11 -7.29
C GLY A 123 10.49 -7.35 -8.15
N PRO A 124 11.11 -8.51 -7.84
CA PRO A 124 10.87 -9.76 -8.55
C PRO A 124 9.45 -10.32 -8.34
N MET A 125 8.86 -10.03 -7.19
CA MET A 125 7.49 -10.40 -6.81
C MET A 125 6.74 -9.17 -6.32
N ASN A 126 5.97 -8.57 -7.21
CA ASN A 126 5.17 -7.39 -6.89
C ASN A 126 3.71 -7.76 -6.69
N HIS A 127 3.00 -6.84 -6.04
CA HIS A 127 1.56 -6.75 -6.03
C HIS A 127 1.18 -5.32 -6.43
N PHE A 128 0.41 -5.17 -7.49
CA PHE A 128 0.11 -3.86 -8.06
C PHE A 128 -0.59 -2.96 -7.04
N HIS A 129 0.00 -1.79 -6.87
CA HIS A 129 -0.54 -0.71 -6.06
C HIS A 129 -0.09 0.64 -6.61
N ILE A 130 -0.85 1.66 -6.35
CA ILE A 130 -0.45 3.05 -6.56
C ILE A 130 -0.20 3.73 -5.23
N GLN A 131 0.70 4.70 -5.22
CA GLN A 131 1.04 5.49 -4.05
C GLN A 131 0.63 6.94 -4.27
N LEU A 132 -0.01 7.53 -3.29
CA LEU A 132 -0.44 8.92 -3.24
C LEU A 132 0.38 9.63 -2.17
N ILE A 133 1.28 10.53 -2.57
CA ILE A 133 2.25 11.17 -1.67
C ILE A 133 1.94 12.67 -1.59
N PRO A 134 1.38 13.16 -0.48
CA PRO A 134 1.18 14.58 -0.26
C PRO A 134 2.51 15.35 -0.27
N ARG A 135 2.49 16.53 -0.87
CA ARG A 135 3.58 17.51 -0.82
C ARG A 135 3.05 18.79 -0.17
N TYR A 136 3.80 19.29 0.76
CA TYR A 136 3.46 20.49 1.53
C TYR A 136 4.15 21.73 0.99
N SER A 137 3.63 22.92 1.31
CA SER A 137 4.15 24.20 0.80
C SER A 137 5.61 24.48 1.17
N PHE A 138 6.07 23.95 2.29
CA PHE A 138 7.46 24.08 2.75
C PHE A 138 8.43 23.10 2.05
N GLU A 139 7.94 22.21 1.21
CA GLU A 139 8.75 21.21 0.52
C GLU A 139 9.03 21.65 -0.93
N ASN A 140 10.23 21.35 -1.41
CA ASN A 140 10.60 21.59 -2.79
C ASN A 140 9.70 20.81 -3.76
N ARG A 141 9.44 21.37 -4.93
CA ARG A 141 8.75 20.68 -6.03
C ARG A 141 9.66 19.67 -6.70
N GLY A 142 9.08 18.65 -7.30
CA GLY A 142 9.76 17.73 -8.21
C GLY A 142 9.95 16.31 -7.69
N SER A 143 10.70 15.55 -8.47
CA SER A 143 10.86 14.09 -8.33
C SER A 143 11.49 13.62 -7.02
N LYS A 144 12.26 14.45 -6.33
CA LYS A 144 12.83 14.13 -5.01
C LYS A 144 11.78 13.71 -3.99
N ASN A 145 10.52 14.12 -4.17
CA ASN A 145 9.42 13.74 -3.29
C ASN A 145 9.03 12.27 -3.38
N PHE A 146 9.28 11.60 -4.52
CA PHE A 146 9.04 10.16 -4.67
C PHE A 146 10.05 9.30 -3.91
N VAL A 147 11.25 9.83 -3.67
CA VAL A 147 12.37 9.11 -3.06
C VAL A 147 12.77 9.68 -1.69
N LYS A 148 11.93 10.48 -1.07
CA LYS A 148 12.15 10.94 0.31
C LYS A 148 12.45 9.79 1.25
N PRO A 149 13.28 9.99 2.27
CA PRO A 149 13.44 9.01 3.35
C PRO A 149 12.09 8.61 3.95
N ARG A 150 11.99 7.37 4.36
CA ARG A 150 10.83 6.89 5.11
C ARG A 150 10.85 7.49 6.51
N MET A 151 9.68 7.82 7.04
CA MET A 151 9.50 8.37 8.37
C MET A 151 8.64 7.45 9.22
N LYS A 152 8.69 7.63 10.53
CA LYS A 152 7.81 6.91 11.46
C LYS A 152 6.36 7.33 11.21
N TYR A 153 5.48 6.36 11.12
CA TYR A 153 4.04 6.61 11.08
C TYR A 153 3.58 7.25 12.40
N ILE A 154 2.80 8.32 12.27
CA ILE A 154 2.12 8.97 13.40
C ILE A 154 0.63 8.79 13.15
N GLU A 155 -0.03 8.07 14.04
CA GLU A 155 -1.47 7.86 13.99
C GLU A 155 -2.21 9.17 14.27
N ASP A 156 -3.21 9.47 13.44
CA ASP A 156 -4.16 10.56 13.61
C ASP A 156 -5.56 10.03 13.35
N LYS A 157 -6.20 9.54 14.42
CA LYS A 157 -7.51 8.89 14.33
C LYS A 157 -8.60 9.85 13.85
N GLU A 158 -8.51 11.13 14.20
CA GLU A 158 -9.50 12.14 13.79
C GLU A 158 -9.45 12.34 12.28
N LYS A 159 -8.25 12.50 11.70
CA LYS A 159 -8.08 12.61 10.25
C LYS A 159 -8.49 11.35 9.51
N ILE A 160 -8.17 10.17 10.04
CA ILE A 160 -8.60 8.91 9.44
C ILE A 160 -10.14 8.84 9.36
N GLN A 161 -10.83 9.20 10.43
CA GLN A 161 -12.30 9.23 10.44
C GLN A 161 -12.86 10.28 9.49
N GLU A 162 -12.26 11.48 9.44
CA GLU A 162 -12.65 12.53 8.50
C GLU A 162 -12.50 12.06 7.04
N ILE A 163 -11.37 11.42 6.71
CA ILE A 163 -11.13 10.88 5.37
C ILE A 163 -12.18 9.82 5.00
N ARG A 164 -12.44 8.85 5.89
CA ARG A 164 -13.46 7.82 5.68
C ARG A 164 -14.83 8.44 5.36
N LYS A 165 -15.27 9.36 6.20
CA LYS A 165 -16.55 10.08 6.02
C LYS A 165 -16.62 10.83 4.68
N LEU A 166 -15.53 11.47 4.26
CA LEU A 166 -15.49 12.20 2.98
C LEU A 166 -15.45 11.26 1.78
N LEU A 167 -14.86 10.08 1.90
CA LEU A 167 -14.85 9.09 0.82
C LEU A 167 -16.20 8.37 0.66
N GLU A 168 -16.97 8.19 1.74
CA GLU A 168 -18.32 7.62 1.71
C GLU A 168 -19.34 8.55 1.06
N ASN A 169 -19.17 9.87 1.20
CA ASN A 169 -20.14 10.88 0.73
C ASN A 169 -19.85 11.42 -0.68
N ASN A 170 -18.83 10.96 -1.37
CA ASN A 170 -18.44 11.31 -2.74
C ASN A 170 -18.45 10.09 -3.66
#